data_c3dc11dfb9a532c61f0da16256ae41f2
#
_entry.id   c3dc11dfb9a532c61f0da16256ae41f2
#
_cell.length_a   1.000
_cell.length_b   1.000
_cell.length_c   1.000
_cell.angle_alpha   90.00
_cell.angle_beta   90.00
_cell.angle_gamma   90.00
#
_symmetry.space_group_name_H-M   'P 1'
#
loop_
_entity.id
_entity.type
_entity.pdbx_description
1 polymer ?
#
loop_
_entity_poly.entity_id
_entity_poly.type
_entity_poly.pdbx_seq_one_letter_code
_entity_poly.pdbx_strand_id
1 'polypeptide(L)'
;MNKRWQPLSILALAMLVAVVAGYAGLQLRRQAALARLPQLPDLSAQTKAIAEHLRERDGTARSRPSSVAAVAPLCLAYHADLFYDLAERCYALVEAVVPSEWQWTYYRALAEGARGSSNALVDGMRKVVALSPDFGPAWWRLGEAESKEGRYDAAAEAFRRARSSGEPDRTPPAGTPEHVASIQLAGYAALGLARVTLVQGDAEGARHILEPLTAAAPGFGPAFRLLGESYTRLGRDTEAARAVAHANRQAPYAPYADPLVDRLATESRNSTFLLQQAAAADLADNALWKEYLLVRAFEFEPANPAVVYELANVRRSLGRNAEALELFQRYVQLVPDDYQGLGQIGSCLGDLGRYGEAESYLRRALRMVDDATTHYHLGFVLTRRGRLAEAVEEYERALERDPSHVNARTNLAVNLVDLGQVDRAAREMTRVLEIDPGNASAHTNLGAMLVHQGQIERGIAEFQEALRLDPQQVQAQIALQALGK
;
A
#
# COMPACT_ATOMS: atom_id res chain seq x y z
N MET A 1 71.53 45.58 27.89
CA MET A 1 70.42 45.22 26.96
C MET A 1 70.32 43.72 26.91
N ASN A 2 69.23 43.12 27.29
CA ASN A 2 68.77 41.71 27.08
C ASN A 2 68.15 41.10 28.33
N LYS A 3 66.93 41.49 28.65
CA LYS A 3 66.09 40.69 29.59
C LYS A 3 64.56 40.86 29.42
N ARG A 4 64.09 41.49 28.32
CA ARG A 4 62.64 41.74 28.13
C ARG A 4 61.90 40.86 27.09
N TRP A 5 62.62 39.94 26.43
CA TRP A 5 62.02 39.09 25.37
C TRP A 5 61.72 37.66 25.78
N GLN A 6 62.22 37.19 26.93
CA GLN A 6 62.01 35.84 27.46
C GLN A 6 60.52 35.51 27.81
N PRO A 7 59.72 36.41 28.42
CA PRO A 7 58.36 36.03 28.78
C PRO A 7 57.43 35.90 27.56
N LEU A 8 57.65 36.67 26.47
CA LEU A 8 56.87 36.62 25.29
C LEU A 8 57.14 35.33 24.46
N SER A 9 58.35 34.85 24.46
CA SER A 9 58.69 33.57 23.79
C SER A 9 58.17 32.33 24.51
N ILE A 10 58.15 32.35 25.86
CA ILE A 10 57.55 31.31 26.69
C ILE A 10 56.04 31.25 26.51
N LEU A 11 55.38 32.40 26.45
CA LEU A 11 53.92 32.50 26.21
C LEU A 11 53.52 32.00 24.83
N ALA A 12 54.28 32.38 23.80
CA ALA A 12 54.10 31.90 22.43
C ALA A 12 54.30 30.40 22.29
N LEU A 13 55.32 29.84 22.97
CA LEU A 13 55.56 28.37 22.98
C LEU A 13 54.44 27.63 23.74
N ALA A 14 53.98 28.19 24.87
CA ALA A 14 52.84 27.61 25.61
C ALA A 14 51.53 27.63 24.78
N MET A 15 51.26 28.72 24.04
CA MET A 15 50.09 28.76 23.13
C MET A 15 50.26 27.76 21.98
N LEU A 16 51.44 27.62 21.42
CA LEU A 16 51.70 26.65 20.34
C LEU A 16 51.50 25.19 20.84
N VAL A 17 52.01 24.88 22.01
CA VAL A 17 51.80 23.58 22.64
C VAL A 17 50.32 23.31 22.93
N ALA A 18 49.58 24.32 23.42
CA ALA A 18 48.13 24.19 23.66
C ALA A 18 47.34 23.96 22.34
N VAL A 19 47.71 24.67 21.27
CA VAL A 19 47.11 24.51 19.97
C VAL A 19 47.44 23.13 19.37
N VAL A 20 48.69 22.67 19.47
CA VAL A 20 49.11 21.33 18.99
C VAL A 20 48.44 20.21 19.84
N ALA A 21 48.36 20.36 21.15
CA ALA A 21 47.65 19.41 22.01
C ALA A 21 46.13 19.40 21.75
N GLY A 22 45.53 20.57 21.52
CA GLY A 22 44.13 20.69 21.13
C GLY A 22 43.86 20.04 19.77
N TYR A 23 44.73 20.28 18.79
CA TYR A 23 44.64 19.65 17.48
C TYR A 23 44.84 18.13 17.53
N ALA A 24 45.82 17.64 18.29
CA ALA A 24 46.04 16.20 18.52
C ALA A 24 44.83 15.55 19.22
N GLY A 25 44.25 16.21 20.23
CA GLY A 25 43.03 15.77 20.90
C GLY A 25 41.82 15.70 19.96
N LEU A 26 41.68 16.68 19.06
CA LEU A 26 40.64 16.68 18.02
C LEU A 26 40.82 15.54 17.03
N GLN A 27 42.05 15.28 16.59
CA GLN A 27 42.37 14.17 15.67
C GLN A 27 42.11 12.80 16.31
N LEU A 28 42.48 12.63 17.58
CA LEU A 28 42.22 11.39 18.33
C LEU A 28 40.70 11.15 18.46
N ARG A 29 39.92 12.19 18.82
CA ARG A 29 38.46 12.11 18.89
C ARG A 29 37.85 11.76 17.53
N ARG A 30 38.34 12.37 16.46
CA ARG A 30 37.92 12.10 15.10
C ARG A 30 38.22 10.65 14.69
N GLN A 31 39.43 10.16 14.98
CA GLN A 31 39.80 8.76 14.69
C GLN A 31 38.96 7.77 15.49
N ALA A 32 38.69 8.05 16.77
CA ALA A 32 37.83 7.23 17.61
C ALA A 32 36.37 7.19 17.09
N ALA A 33 35.86 8.33 16.57
CA ALA A 33 34.53 8.37 15.97
C ALA A 33 34.50 7.61 14.62
N LEU A 34 35.54 7.75 13.79
CA LEU A 34 35.66 6.98 12.53
C LEU A 34 35.71 5.47 12.76
N ALA A 35 36.43 5.03 13.79
CA ALA A 35 36.54 3.61 14.12
C ALA A 35 35.21 2.98 14.58
N ARG A 36 34.26 3.79 15.05
CA ARG A 36 32.93 3.34 15.46
C ARG A 36 31.95 3.21 14.30
N LEU A 37 32.16 3.97 13.21
CA LEU A 37 31.26 3.87 12.04
C LEU A 37 31.30 2.45 11.46
N PRO A 38 30.16 1.89 11.07
CA PRO A 38 30.12 0.63 10.34
C PRO A 38 31.03 0.68 9.11
N GLN A 39 31.67 -0.43 8.79
CA GLN A 39 32.39 -0.54 7.53
C GLN A 39 31.40 -0.65 6.39
N LEU A 40 31.70 0.02 5.29
CA LEU A 40 30.90 -0.11 4.07
C LEU A 40 30.89 -1.59 3.65
N PRO A 41 29.71 -2.18 3.37
CA PRO A 41 29.62 -3.58 2.98
C PRO A 41 30.21 -3.79 1.57
N ASP A 42 30.42 -5.04 1.17
CA ASP A 42 30.69 -5.35 -0.22
C ASP A 42 29.44 -5.01 -1.07
N LEU A 43 29.61 -4.08 -1.99
CA LEU A 43 28.56 -3.57 -2.86
C LEU A 43 28.62 -4.17 -4.28
N SER A 44 29.46 -5.18 -4.51
CA SER A 44 29.65 -5.78 -5.84
C SER A 44 28.39 -6.46 -6.38
N ALA A 45 27.56 -6.98 -5.49
CA ALA A 45 26.28 -7.62 -5.82
C ALA A 45 25.07 -6.65 -5.81
N GLN A 46 25.29 -5.37 -5.49
CA GLN A 46 24.23 -4.38 -5.41
C GLN A 46 24.06 -3.64 -6.74
N THR A 47 22.88 -3.06 -6.94
CA THR A 47 22.67 -2.17 -8.08
C THR A 47 23.58 -0.95 -8.00
N LYS A 48 23.87 -0.35 -9.16
CA LYS A 48 24.69 0.85 -9.23
C LYS A 48 24.14 1.97 -8.36
N ALA A 49 22.80 2.14 -8.35
CA ALA A 49 22.13 3.18 -7.59
C ALA A 49 22.34 3.02 -6.07
N ILE A 50 22.17 1.81 -5.53
CA ILE A 50 22.44 1.51 -4.11
C ILE A 50 23.92 1.73 -3.80
N ALA A 51 24.82 1.21 -4.65
CA ALA A 51 26.26 1.30 -4.42
C ALA A 51 26.77 2.75 -4.40
N GLU A 52 26.32 3.60 -5.32
CA GLU A 52 26.67 5.01 -5.38
C GLU A 52 26.07 5.77 -4.19
N HIS A 53 24.81 5.54 -3.87
CA HIS A 53 24.13 6.16 -2.73
C HIS A 53 24.86 5.88 -1.41
N LEU A 54 25.16 4.60 -1.13
CA LEU A 54 25.84 4.23 0.11
C LEU A 54 27.27 4.77 0.18
N ARG A 55 28.02 4.81 -0.94
CA ARG A 55 29.37 5.41 -0.97
C ARG A 55 29.32 6.91 -0.70
N GLU A 56 28.37 7.63 -1.27
CA GLU A 56 28.16 9.07 -1.04
C GLU A 56 27.86 9.36 0.42
N ARG A 57 26.89 8.62 1.01
CA ARG A 57 26.50 8.78 2.41
C ARG A 57 27.63 8.39 3.36
N ASP A 58 28.37 7.31 3.09
CA ASP A 58 29.54 6.89 3.87
C ASP A 58 30.66 7.94 3.81
N GLY A 59 30.96 8.45 2.62
CA GLY A 59 31.95 9.53 2.44
C GLY A 59 31.58 10.79 3.25
N THR A 60 30.31 11.18 3.25
CA THR A 60 29.81 12.32 4.03
C THR A 60 29.94 12.05 5.53
N ALA A 61 29.54 10.87 6.02
CA ALA A 61 29.65 10.48 7.43
C ALA A 61 31.11 10.44 7.89
N ARG A 62 32.02 9.86 7.10
CA ARG A 62 33.46 9.78 7.41
C ARG A 62 34.14 11.15 7.38
N SER A 63 33.65 12.09 6.61
CA SER A 63 34.17 13.46 6.60
C SER A 63 33.92 14.18 7.92
N ARG A 64 32.78 13.93 8.58
CA ARG A 64 32.33 14.54 9.83
C ARG A 64 31.74 13.49 10.80
N PRO A 65 32.54 12.54 11.31
CA PRO A 65 32.06 11.33 11.98
C PRO A 65 31.40 11.57 13.36
N SER A 66 31.56 12.75 13.93
CA SER A 66 30.92 13.15 15.17
C SER A 66 29.63 13.99 14.97
N SER A 67 29.26 14.25 13.72
CA SER A 67 28.09 15.05 13.38
C SER A 67 26.88 14.17 13.12
N VAL A 68 25.84 14.28 13.92
CA VAL A 68 24.56 13.58 13.68
C VAL A 68 24.01 13.88 12.30
N ALA A 69 24.04 15.15 11.86
CA ALA A 69 23.57 15.55 10.54
C ALA A 69 24.34 14.91 9.37
N ALA A 70 25.60 14.45 9.60
CA ALA A 70 26.38 13.74 8.61
C ALA A 70 26.22 12.21 8.71
N VAL A 71 26.02 11.65 9.90
CA VAL A 71 25.96 10.20 10.15
C VAL A 71 24.53 9.67 9.98
N ALA A 72 23.52 10.37 10.44
CA ALA A 72 22.14 9.90 10.41
C ALA A 72 21.61 9.58 8.98
N PRO A 73 21.94 10.35 7.92
CA PRO A 73 21.57 9.97 6.56
C PRO A 73 22.18 8.64 6.09
N LEU A 74 23.39 8.28 6.57
CA LEU A 74 23.97 6.96 6.28
C LEU A 74 23.17 5.85 6.97
N CYS A 75 22.73 6.06 8.23
CA CYS A 75 21.92 5.09 8.96
C CYS A 75 20.58 4.86 8.26
N LEU A 76 19.91 5.94 7.81
CA LEU A 76 18.68 5.86 7.02
C LEU A 76 18.89 5.12 5.69
N ALA A 77 20.01 5.39 4.99
CA ALA A 77 20.34 4.71 3.75
C ALA A 77 20.55 3.20 3.96
N TYR A 78 21.31 2.79 4.98
CA TYR A 78 21.43 1.38 5.32
C TYR A 78 20.07 0.72 5.60
N HIS A 79 19.20 1.39 6.35
CA HIS A 79 17.87 0.87 6.68
C HIS A 79 16.98 0.76 5.42
N ALA A 80 16.91 1.83 4.65
CA ALA A 80 16.09 1.93 3.44
C ALA A 80 16.54 0.96 2.33
N ASP A 81 17.85 0.64 2.29
CA ASP A 81 18.41 -0.29 1.32
C ASP A 81 18.60 -1.71 1.92
N LEU A 82 17.91 -2.01 3.05
CA LEU A 82 17.76 -3.33 3.69
C LEU A 82 19.03 -3.89 4.36
N PHE A 83 20.03 -3.05 4.66
CA PHE A 83 21.22 -3.44 5.45
C PHE A 83 20.94 -3.26 6.95
N TYR A 84 19.98 -4.00 7.48
CA TYR A 84 19.44 -3.81 8.82
C TYR A 84 20.47 -3.90 9.96
N ASP A 85 21.48 -4.79 9.87
CA ASP A 85 22.53 -4.91 10.88
C ASP A 85 23.50 -3.71 10.88
N LEU A 86 23.74 -3.12 9.72
CA LEU A 86 24.51 -1.88 9.62
C LEU A 86 23.70 -0.69 10.08
N ALA A 87 22.41 -0.64 9.74
CA ALA A 87 21.48 0.38 10.22
C ALA A 87 21.39 0.41 11.75
N GLU A 88 21.18 -0.75 12.38
CA GLU A 88 21.13 -0.90 13.84
C GLU A 88 22.39 -0.32 14.50
N ARG A 89 23.58 -0.77 14.07
CA ARG A 89 24.87 -0.29 14.61
C ARG A 89 25.07 1.20 14.37
N CYS A 90 24.64 1.70 13.21
CA CYS A 90 24.74 3.10 12.86
C CYS A 90 23.79 3.97 13.73
N TYR A 91 22.53 3.56 13.93
CA TYR A 91 21.60 4.26 14.81
C TYR A 91 22.06 4.29 16.26
N ALA A 92 22.67 3.21 16.76
CA ALA A 92 23.24 3.19 18.11
C ALA A 92 24.31 4.27 18.32
N LEU A 93 25.07 4.63 17.28
CA LEU A 93 26.03 5.76 17.36
C LEU A 93 25.32 7.11 17.44
N VAL A 94 24.25 7.29 16.67
CA VAL A 94 23.45 8.52 16.68
C VAL A 94 22.75 8.70 18.02
N GLU A 95 22.11 7.66 18.54
CA GLU A 95 21.48 7.65 19.88
C GLU A 95 22.46 8.01 21.00
N ALA A 96 23.69 7.53 20.93
CA ALA A 96 24.70 7.84 21.93
C ALA A 96 25.08 9.34 21.96
N VAL A 97 24.89 10.06 20.85
CA VAL A 97 25.16 11.51 20.74
C VAL A 97 23.94 12.35 21.11
N VAL A 98 22.75 11.90 20.73
CA VAL A 98 21.47 12.63 20.92
C VAL A 98 20.40 11.72 21.54
N PRO A 99 20.58 11.27 22.79
CA PRO A 99 19.72 10.26 23.41
C PRO A 99 18.27 10.71 23.63
N SER A 100 17.99 12.00 23.54
CA SER A 100 16.64 12.57 23.65
C SER A 100 15.86 12.58 22.33
N GLU A 101 16.54 12.40 21.21
CA GLU A 101 15.90 12.32 19.89
C GLU A 101 15.37 10.91 19.65
N TRP A 102 14.17 10.64 20.11
CA TRP A 102 13.50 9.32 20.11
C TRP A 102 13.35 8.69 18.71
N GLN A 103 13.34 9.48 17.64
CA GLN A 103 13.20 9.00 16.26
C GLN A 103 14.31 7.99 15.89
N TRP A 104 15.52 8.17 16.39
CA TRP A 104 16.64 7.27 16.11
C TRP A 104 16.47 5.93 16.81
N THR A 105 16.00 5.95 18.06
CA THR A 105 15.59 4.73 18.79
C THR A 105 14.46 4.00 18.06
N TYR A 106 13.49 4.75 17.52
CA TYR A 106 12.40 4.18 16.74
C TYR A 106 12.92 3.44 15.50
N TYR A 107 13.73 4.10 14.65
CA TYR A 107 14.32 3.47 13.48
C TYR A 107 15.21 2.28 13.81
N ARG A 108 15.98 2.38 14.90
CA ARG A 108 16.81 1.26 15.37
C ARG A 108 15.95 0.07 15.73
N ALA A 109 14.90 0.26 16.53
CA ALA A 109 13.97 -0.80 16.91
C ALA A 109 13.29 -1.45 15.71
N LEU A 110 12.93 -0.66 14.68
CA LEU A 110 12.41 -1.21 13.42
C LEU A 110 13.42 -2.10 12.70
N ALA A 111 14.70 -1.68 12.64
CA ALA A 111 15.76 -2.47 12.01
C ALA A 111 16.01 -3.78 12.77
N GLU A 112 16.03 -3.74 14.11
CA GLU A 112 16.14 -4.92 14.98
C GLU A 112 14.96 -5.88 14.78
N GLY A 113 13.72 -5.34 14.71
CA GLY A 113 12.51 -6.11 14.44
C GLY A 113 12.52 -6.77 13.07
N ALA A 114 13.01 -6.08 12.03
CA ALA A 114 13.14 -6.61 10.67
C ALA A 114 14.12 -7.80 10.59
N ARG A 115 15.10 -7.87 11.51
CA ARG A 115 16.02 -9.00 11.67
C ARG A 115 15.43 -10.16 12.47
N GLY A 116 14.18 -10.05 12.91
CA GLY A 116 13.47 -11.08 13.67
C GLY A 116 13.63 -10.97 15.19
N SER A 117 14.21 -9.90 15.73
CA SER A 117 14.36 -9.69 17.16
C SER A 117 13.14 -8.98 17.77
N SER A 118 12.07 -9.72 18.04
CA SER A 118 10.84 -9.15 18.63
C SER A 118 11.09 -8.50 19.99
N ASN A 119 11.93 -9.09 20.84
CA ASN A 119 12.23 -8.50 22.16
C ASN A 119 13.00 -7.18 22.03
N ALA A 120 13.95 -7.07 21.10
CA ALA A 120 14.66 -5.80 20.87
C ALA A 120 13.70 -4.72 20.33
N LEU A 121 12.75 -5.10 19.46
CA LEU A 121 11.69 -4.21 19.01
C LEU A 121 10.83 -3.71 20.19
N VAL A 122 10.41 -4.61 21.08
CA VAL A 122 9.65 -4.25 22.30
C VAL A 122 10.43 -3.28 23.17
N ASP A 123 11.69 -3.59 23.48
CA ASP A 123 12.53 -2.76 24.36
C ASP A 123 12.80 -1.37 23.73
N GLY A 124 13.02 -1.32 22.42
CA GLY A 124 13.17 -0.08 21.67
C GLY A 124 11.89 0.75 21.70
N MET A 125 10.74 0.15 21.40
CA MET A 125 9.46 0.87 21.43
C MET A 125 9.08 1.35 22.82
N ARG A 126 9.39 0.59 23.90
CA ARG A 126 9.22 1.06 25.30
C ARG A 126 10.04 2.31 25.60
N LYS A 127 11.28 2.40 25.08
CA LYS A 127 12.10 3.61 25.21
C LYS A 127 11.49 4.78 24.43
N VAL A 128 11.01 4.52 23.20
CA VAL A 128 10.36 5.57 22.37
C VAL A 128 9.16 6.16 23.08
N VAL A 129 8.23 5.32 23.58
CA VAL A 129 7.02 5.81 24.26
C VAL A 129 7.31 6.49 25.59
N ALA A 130 8.44 6.19 26.23
CA ALA A 130 8.90 6.91 27.43
C ALA A 130 9.43 8.30 27.07
N LEU A 131 10.09 8.47 25.92
CA LEU A 131 10.64 9.75 25.44
C LEU A 131 9.57 10.60 24.71
N SER A 132 8.62 9.97 24.06
CA SER A 132 7.55 10.62 23.31
C SER A 132 6.21 9.90 23.54
N PRO A 133 5.55 10.16 24.68
CA PRO A 133 4.30 9.48 25.08
C PRO A 133 3.13 9.73 24.11
N ASP A 134 3.17 10.85 23.38
CA ASP A 134 2.11 11.26 22.44
C ASP A 134 2.28 10.67 21.03
N PHE A 135 3.39 9.98 20.77
CA PHE A 135 3.61 9.36 19.46
C PHE A 135 2.88 8.02 19.34
N GLY A 136 1.64 8.08 18.91
CA GLY A 136 0.72 6.94 18.78
C GLY A 136 1.24 5.75 17.98
N PRO A 137 1.93 5.94 16.84
CA PRO A 137 2.50 4.83 16.07
C PRO A 137 3.44 3.94 16.88
N ALA A 138 4.24 4.48 17.79
CA ALA A 138 5.11 3.68 18.66
C ALA A 138 4.31 2.83 19.64
N TRP A 139 3.24 3.36 20.21
CA TRP A 139 2.32 2.59 21.05
C TRP A 139 1.65 1.46 20.29
N TRP A 140 1.18 1.71 19.07
CA TRP A 140 0.58 0.68 18.24
C TRP A 140 1.58 -0.44 17.90
N ARG A 141 2.81 -0.08 17.49
CA ARG A 141 3.87 -1.08 17.23
C ARG A 141 4.27 -1.85 18.46
N LEU A 142 4.32 -1.19 19.62
CA LEU A 142 4.54 -1.86 20.90
C LEU A 142 3.45 -2.88 21.18
N GLY A 143 2.19 -2.53 20.98
CA GLY A 143 1.05 -3.44 21.13
C GLY A 143 1.13 -4.65 20.22
N GLU A 144 1.47 -4.46 18.94
CA GLU A 144 1.68 -5.57 17.99
C GLU A 144 2.85 -6.47 18.42
N ALA A 145 3.97 -5.89 18.85
CA ALA A 145 5.14 -6.66 19.28
C ALA A 145 4.89 -7.43 20.59
N GLU A 146 4.26 -6.79 21.59
CA GLU A 146 3.88 -7.45 22.86
C GLU A 146 2.87 -8.58 22.63
N SER A 147 1.92 -8.38 21.70
CA SER A 147 0.94 -9.42 21.33
C SER A 147 1.59 -10.63 20.69
N LYS A 148 2.59 -10.45 19.82
CA LYS A 148 3.36 -11.55 19.21
C LYS A 148 4.14 -12.36 20.25
N GLU A 149 4.60 -11.70 21.31
CA GLU A 149 5.30 -12.33 22.42
C GLU A 149 4.35 -12.95 23.49
N GLY A 150 3.04 -12.91 23.25
CA GLY A 150 2.04 -13.44 24.16
C GLY A 150 1.82 -12.60 25.43
N ARG A 151 2.37 -11.39 25.50
CA ARG A 151 2.22 -10.48 26.64
C ARG A 151 0.96 -9.63 26.47
N TYR A 152 -0.21 -10.27 26.54
CA TYR A 152 -1.49 -9.69 26.13
C TYR A 152 -1.93 -8.48 26.98
N ASP A 153 -1.64 -8.46 28.30
CA ASP A 153 -1.98 -7.31 29.15
C ASP A 153 -1.18 -6.06 28.76
N ALA A 154 0.11 -6.23 28.48
CA ALA A 154 0.97 -5.15 28.01
C ALA A 154 0.55 -4.67 26.62
N ALA A 155 0.19 -5.60 25.73
CA ALA A 155 -0.33 -5.29 24.40
C ALA A 155 -1.63 -4.49 24.49
N ALA A 156 -2.58 -4.90 25.33
CA ALA A 156 -3.84 -4.20 25.53
C ALA A 156 -3.64 -2.77 26.04
N GLU A 157 -2.74 -2.55 26.98
CA GLU A 157 -2.41 -1.21 27.47
C GLU A 157 -1.78 -0.35 26.36
N ALA A 158 -0.84 -0.92 25.60
CA ALA A 158 -0.21 -0.22 24.48
C ALA A 158 -1.24 0.18 23.39
N PHE A 159 -2.18 -0.69 23.04
CA PHE A 159 -3.25 -0.37 22.10
C PHE A 159 -4.22 0.69 22.66
N ARG A 160 -4.54 0.68 23.97
CA ARG A 160 -5.36 1.75 24.57
C ARG A 160 -4.66 3.11 24.46
N ARG A 161 -3.34 3.16 24.72
CA ARG A 161 -2.53 4.37 24.55
C ARG A 161 -2.48 4.83 23.11
N ALA A 162 -2.25 3.92 22.15
CA ALA A 162 -2.28 4.25 20.73
C ALA A 162 -3.62 4.83 20.28
N ARG A 163 -4.75 4.30 20.81
CA ARG A 163 -6.10 4.79 20.50
C ARG A 163 -6.39 6.17 21.07
N SER A 164 -5.80 6.53 22.20
CA SER A 164 -6.00 7.84 22.87
C SER A 164 -4.98 8.89 22.45
N SER A 165 -3.88 8.51 21.80
CA SER A 165 -2.90 9.45 21.26
C SER A 165 -3.44 10.12 20.00
N GLY A 166 -3.10 11.40 19.81
CA GLY A 166 -3.34 12.08 18.53
C GLY A 166 -2.62 11.39 17.37
N GLU A 167 -3.14 11.52 16.17
CA GLU A 167 -2.37 11.14 14.98
C GLU A 167 -1.19 12.12 14.80
N PRO A 168 0.00 11.62 14.42
CA PRO A 168 1.09 12.50 14.08
C PRO A 168 0.69 13.36 12.87
N ASP A 169 1.23 14.58 12.82
CA ASP A 169 1.11 15.42 11.64
C ASP A 169 1.65 14.67 10.42
N ARG A 170 0.74 14.35 9.49
CA ARG A 170 1.02 13.59 8.27
C ARG A 170 1.47 14.51 7.16
N THR A 171 2.45 15.34 7.41
CA THR A 171 3.06 16.12 6.34
C THR A 171 3.81 15.14 5.42
N PRO A 172 3.32 14.89 4.21
CA PRO A 172 4.01 14.00 3.29
C PRO A 172 5.40 14.58 2.99
N PRO A 173 6.39 13.73 2.69
CA PRO A 173 7.70 14.21 2.26
C PRO A 173 7.55 15.16 1.06
N ALA A 174 8.39 16.18 0.97
CA ALA A 174 8.34 17.15 -0.11
C ALA A 174 8.35 16.46 -1.49
N GLY A 175 7.40 16.83 -2.35
CA GLY A 175 7.24 16.25 -3.69
C GLY A 175 6.42 14.95 -3.75
N THR A 176 5.82 14.51 -2.65
CA THR A 176 4.90 13.36 -2.63
C THR A 176 3.44 13.81 -2.60
N PRO A 177 2.50 13.03 -3.15
CA PRO A 177 1.08 13.27 -2.99
C PRO A 177 0.65 13.15 -1.52
N GLU A 178 -0.40 13.87 -1.13
CA GLU A 178 -0.97 13.73 0.21
C GLU A 178 -1.44 12.29 0.46
N HIS A 179 -1.08 11.78 1.62
CA HIS A 179 -1.44 10.45 2.07
C HIS A 179 -2.85 10.49 2.68
N VAL A 180 -3.82 10.01 1.95
CA VAL A 180 -5.18 9.85 2.48
C VAL A 180 -5.28 8.46 3.10
N ALA A 181 -5.12 8.35 4.40
CA ALA A 181 -5.43 7.09 5.07
C ALA A 181 -6.95 6.98 5.27
N SER A 182 -7.53 5.91 4.76
CA SER A 182 -8.95 5.63 4.91
C SER A 182 -9.37 5.29 6.36
N ILE A 183 -8.42 4.87 7.18
CA ILE A 183 -8.62 4.48 8.58
C ILE A 183 -7.53 5.12 9.44
N GLN A 184 -7.93 5.82 10.49
CA GLN A 184 -7.03 6.48 11.42
C GLN A 184 -6.34 5.47 12.35
N LEU A 185 -5.21 5.85 12.96
CA LEU A 185 -4.46 5.05 13.92
C LEU A 185 -5.35 4.46 15.02
N ALA A 186 -6.31 5.24 15.52
CA ALA A 186 -7.27 4.79 16.53
C ALA A 186 -8.06 3.55 16.11
N GLY A 187 -8.38 3.40 14.82
CA GLY A 187 -9.07 2.22 14.27
C GLY A 187 -8.18 0.97 14.28
N TYR A 188 -6.91 1.12 13.89
CA TYR A 188 -5.94 0.00 13.94
C TYR A 188 -5.64 -0.42 15.39
N ALA A 189 -5.53 0.54 16.29
CA ALA A 189 -5.34 0.28 17.72
C ALA A 189 -6.57 -0.41 18.34
N ALA A 190 -7.78 -0.01 17.95
CA ALA A 190 -9.02 -0.67 18.38
C ALA A 190 -9.10 -2.13 17.87
N LEU A 191 -8.71 -2.38 16.62
CA LEU A 191 -8.62 -3.74 16.06
C LEU A 191 -7.62 -4.61 16.84
N GLY A 192 -6.42 -4.07 17.12
CA GLY A 192 -5.40 -4.76 17.90
C GLY A 192 -5.89 -5.07 19.32
N LEU A 193 -6.52 -4.10 20.00
CA LEU A 193 -7.10 -4.29 21.33
C LEU A 193 -8.19 -5.37 21.31
N ALA A 194 -9.11 -5.34 20.37
CA ALA A 194 -10.18 -6.33 20.25
C ALA A 194 -9.62 -7.75 20.02
N ARG A 195 -8.57 -7.89 19.21
CA ARG A 195 -7.88 -9.16 18.97
C ARG A 195 -7.29 -9.73 20.25
N VAL A 196 -6.59 -8.91 21.02
CA VAL A 196 -6.02 -9.32 22.31
C VAL A 196 -7.12 -9.70 23.31
N THR A 197 -8.17 -8.90 23.41
CA THR A 197 -9.34 -9.15 24.27
C THR A 197 -9.99 -10.51 23.92
N LEU A 198 -10.12 -10.80 22.63
CA LEU A 198 -10.68 -12.07 22.17
C LEU A 198 -9.77 -13.27 22.47
N VAL A 199 -8.45 -13.11 22.33
CA VAL A 199 -7.46 -14.15 22.68
C VAL A 199 -7.48 -14.44 24.20
N GLN A 200 -7.72 -13.43 25.03
CA GLN A 200 -7.90 -13.58 26.49
C GLN A 200 -9.25 -14.22 26.89
N GLY A 201 -10.12 -14.53 25.89
CA GLY A 201 -11.38 -15.21 26.12
C GLY A 201 -12.59 -14.29 26.33
N ASP A 202 -12.39 -12.98 26.36
CA ASP A 202 -13.47 -12.00 26.51
C ASP A 202 -14.08 -11.64 25.14
N ALA A 203 -14.95 -12.51 24.64
CA ALA A 203 -15.64 -12.31 23.37
C ALA A 203 -16.64 -11.15 23.42
N GLU A 204 -17.26 -10.89 24.56
CA GLU A 204 -18.20 -9.78 24.75
C GLU A 204 -17.46 -8.44 24.76
N GLY A 205 -16.31 -8.35 25.45
CA GLY A 205 -15.45 -7.17 25.41
C GLY A 205 -14.93 -6.87 24.00
N ALA A 206 -14.51 -7.89 23.25
CA ALA A 206 -14.10 -7.73 21.88
C ALA A 206 -15.25 -7.19 20.98
N ARG A 207 -16.46 -7.72 21.12
CA ARG A 207 -17.66 -7.23 20.43
C ARG A 207 -17.92 -5.74 20.72
N HIS A 208 -17.86 -5.34 21.98
CA HIS A 208 -18.05 -3.93 22.37
C HIS A 208 -17.04 -2.97 21.76
N ILE A 209 -15.83 -3.42 21.46
CA ILE A 209 -14.80 -2.64 20.76
C ILE A 209 -15.10 -2.60 19.26
N LEU A 210 -15.54 -3.72 18.69
CA LEU A 210 -15.64 -3.88 17.23
C LEU A 210 -16.93 -3.31 16.63
N GLU A 211 -18.07 -3.37 17.32
CA GLU A 211 -19.32 -2.83 16.81
C GLU A 211 -19.23 -1.33 16.49
N PRO A 212 -18.71 -0.45 17.39
CA PRO A 212 -18.50 0.96 17.04
C PRO A 212 -17.47 1.15 15.92
N LEU A 213 -16.40 0.34 15.88
CA LEU A 213 -15.39 0.42 14.85
C LEU A 213 -15.96 0.08 13.47
N THR A 214 -16.73 -1.00 13.35
CA THR A 214 -17.34 -1.41 12.08
C THR A 214 -18.46 -0.45 11.62
N ALA A 215 -19.15 0.20 12.55
CA ALA A 215 -20.11 1.25 12.22
C ALA A 215 -19.42 2.52 11.68
N ALA A 216 -18.27 2.90 12.27
CA ALA A 216 -17.50 4.07 11.84
C ALA A 216 -16.69 3.81 10.55
N ALA A 217 -16.28 2.57 10.30
CA ALA A 217 -15.46 2.18 9.16
C ALA A 217 -16.07 0.95 8.44
N PRO A 218 -17.14 1.13 7.65
CA PRO A 218 -17.85 0.02 6.98
C PRO A 218 -16.98 -0.76 5.99
N GLY A 219 -15.94 -0.16 5.44
CA GLY A 219 -14.97 -0.81 4.54
C GLY A 219 -13.87 -1.61 5.25
N PHE A 220 -13.79 -1.55 6.58
CA PHE A 220 -12.69 -2.19 7.31
C PHE A 220 -12.92 -3.69 7.52
N GLY A 221 -12.75 -4.49 6.47
CA GLY A 221 -12.98 -5.94 6.45
C GLY A 221 -12.38 -6.73 7.62
N PRO A 222 -11.12 -6.48 8.08
CA PRO A 222 -10.54 -7.16 9.23
C PRO A 222 -11.32 -6.98 10.53
N ALA A 223 -11.92 -5.81 10.76
CA ALA A 223 -12.77 -5.58 11.94
C ALA A 223 -14.04 -6.43 11.87
N PHE A 224 -14.65 -6.57 10.70
CA PHE A 224 -15.83 -7.43 10.50
C PHE A 224 -15.49 -8.92 10.65
N ARG A 225 -14.31 -9.38 10.20
CA ARG A 225 -13.88 -10.78 10.41
C ARG A 225 -13.74 -11.08 11.89
N LEU A 226 -13.07 -10.21 12.63
CA LEU A 226 -12.89 -10.38 14.07
C LEU A 226 -14.19 -10.25 14.85
N LEU A 227 -15.14 -9.39 14.40
CA LEU A 227 -16.48 -9.30 14.93
C LEU A 227 -17.27 -10.59 14.70
N GLY A 228 -17.15 -11.19 13.51
CA GLY A 228 -17.72 -12.50 13.21
C GLY A 228 -17.20 -13.59 14.13
N GLU A 229 -15.89 -13.63 14.39
CA GLU A 229 -15.29 -14.56 15.36
C GLU A 229 -15.82 -14.31 16.79
N SER A 230 -15.96 -13.06 17.19
CA SER A 230 -16.55 -12.71 18.50
C SER A 230 -17.99 -13.21 18.62
N TYR A 231 -18.82 -13.01 17.60
CA TYR A 231 -20.20 -13.52 17.57
C TYR A 231 -20.25 -15.06 17.60
N THR A 232 -19.35 -15.74 16.87
CA THR A 232 -19.27 -17.22 16.91
C THR A 232 -18.98 -17.71 18.32
N ARG A 233 -18.02 -17.12 19.03
CA ARG A 233 -17.71 -17.49 20.42
C ARG A 233 -18.84 -17.19 21.40
N LEU A 234 -19.73 -16.25 21.06
CA LEU A 234 -20.94 -15.92 21.83
C LEU A 234 -22.17 -16.75 21.45
N GLY A 235 -22.06 -17.71 20.50
CA GLY A 235 -23.17 -18.52 19.99
C GLY A 235 -24.17 -17.73 19.13
N ARG A 236 -23.75 -16.58 18.56
CA ARG A 236 -24.59 -15.70 17.73
C ARG A 236 -24.32 -15.96 16.25
N ASP A 237 -24.65 -17.17 15.78
CA ASP A 237 -24.24 -17.68 14.45
C ASP A 237 -24.78 -16.84 13.28
N THR A 238 -26.00 -16.31 13.41
CA THR A 238 -26.60 -15.46 12.36
C THR A 238 -25.83 -14.16 12.16
N GLU A 239 -25.46 -13.47 13.24
CA GLU A 239 -24.68 -12.24 13.20
C GLU A 239 -23.24 -12.52 12.77
N ALA A 240 -22.67 -13.64 13.20
CA ALA A 240 -21.36 -14.10 12.75
C ALA A 240 -21.33 -14.27 11.23
N ALA A 241 -22.28 -14.99 10.65
CA ALA A 241 -22.39 -15.20 9.22
C ALA A 241 -22.53 -13.87 8.44
N ARG A 242 -23.34 -12.93 8.94
CA ARG A 242 -23.50 -11.60 8.33
C ARG A 242 -22.18 -10.79 8.36
N ALA A 243 -21.48 -10.78 9.48
CA ALA A 243 -20.23 -10.07 9.63
C ALA A 243 -19.15 -10.63 8.68
N VAL A 244 -19.00 -11.95 8.61
CA VAL A 244 -18.07 -12.61 7.71
C VAL A 244 -18.44 -12.38 6.24
N ALA A 245 -19.72 -12.48 5.88
CA ALA A 245 -20.18 -12.18 4.52
C ALA A 245 -19.92 -10.73 4.13
N HIS A 246 -20.05 -9.78 5.07
CA HIS A 246 -19.68 -8.39 4.83
C HIS A 246 -18.17 -8.24 4.61
N ALA A 247 -17.33 -8.84 5.47
CA ALA A 247 -15.89 -8.81 5.34
C ALA A 247 -15.38 -9.36 4.00
N ASN A 248 -16.02 -10.41 3.48
CA ASN A 248 -15.61 -11.05 2.22
C ASN A 248 -15.94 -10.21 0.98
N ARG A 249 -16.83 -9.23 1.10
CA ARG A 249 -17.13 -8.26 0.02
C ARG A 249 -16.22 -7.04 0.04
N GLN A 250 -15.42 -6.86 1.09
CA GLN A 250 -14.52 -5.72 1.20
C GLN A 250 -13.20 -5.98 0.49
N ALA A 251 -12.62 -4.94 -0.09
CA ALA A 251 -11.27 -4.97 -0.62
C ALA A 251 -10.25 -5.33 0.50
N PRO A 252 -9.06 -5.86 0.16
CA PRO A 252 -7.96 -5.96 1.10
C PRO A 252 -7.70 -4.61 1.75
N TYR A 253 -7.42 -4.61 3.05
CA TYR A 253 -7.18 -3.38 3.77
C TYR A 253 -5.68 -3.04 3.82
N ALA A 254 -5.37 -1.75 3.81
CA ALA A 254 -4.01 -1.25 3.97
C ALA A 254 -3.52 -1.41 5.41
N PRO A 255 -2.24 -1.72 5.64
CA PRO A 255 -1.62 -1.51 6.94
C PRO A 255 -1.60 -0.02 7.27
N TYR A 256 -1.51 0.31 8.56
CA TYR A 256 -1.39 1.69 8.99
C TYR A 256 -0.17 2.37 8.36
N ALA A 257 -0.37 3.54 7.75
CA ALA A 257 0.68 4.35 7.18
C ALA A 257 1.52 5.02 8.29
N ASP A 258 2.83 4.76 8.29
CA ASP A 258 3.77 5.25 9.30
C ASP A 258 4.65 6.34 8.68
N PRO A 259 4.54 7.61 9.14
CA PRO A 259 5.27 8.73 8.51
C PRO A 259 6.79 8.56 8.52
N LEU A 260 7.34 7.85 9.54
CA LEU A 260 8.78 7.60 9.59
C LEU A 260 9.21 6.50 8.61
N VAL A 261 8.33 5.51 8.35
CA VAL A 261 8.55 4.52 7.29
C VAL A 261 8.42 5.15 5.91
N ASP A 262 7.46 6.05 5.70
CA ASP A 262 7.33 6.82 4.45
C ASP A 262 8.61 7.64 4.17
N ARG A 263 9.21 8.22 5.22
CA ARG A 263 10.51 8.88 5.08
C ARG A 263 11.62 7.93 4.64
N LEU A 264 11.68 6.70 5.16
CA LEU A 264 12.61 5.68 4.66
C LEU A 264 12.38 5.38 3.18
N ALA A 265 11.12 5.29 2.75
CA ALA A 265 10.79 5.06 1.34
C ALA A 265 11.31 6.18 0.43
N THR A 266 11.31 7.45 0.88
CA THR A 266 11.90 8.56 0.11
C THR A 266 13.42 8.54 0.06
N GLU A 267 14.10 7.92 1.01
CA GLU A 267 15.57 7.74 1.00
C GLU A 267 16.01 6.51 0.22
N SER A 268 15.16 5.49 0.07
CA SER A 268 15.52 4.20 -0.53
C SER A 268 15.94 4.30 -2.00
N ARG A 269 16.92 3.46 -2.37
CA ARG A 269 17.31 3.14 -3.74
C ARG A 269 17.05 1.65 -4.06
N ASN A 270 16.45 0.93 -3.12
CA ASN A 270 16.15 -0.49 -3.23
C ASN A 270 14.75 -0.70 -3.82
N SER A 271 14.68 -1.22 -5.04
CA SER A 271 13.41 -1.46 -5.74
C SER A 271 12.50 -2.45 -5.01
N THR A 272 13.06 -3.43 -4.30
CA THR A 272 12.28 -4.39 -3.48
C THR A 272 11.57 -3.67 -2.34
N PHE A 273 12.27 -2.80 -1.61
CA PHE A 273 11.65 -2.01 -0.55
C PHE A 273 10.57 -1.06 -1.11
N LEU A 274 10.88 -0.37 -2.22
CA LEU A 274 9.94 0.54 -2.87
C LEU A 274 8.69 -0.20 -3.40
N LEU A 275 8.84 -1.40 -3.96
CA LEU A 275 7.71 -2.26 -4.37
C LEU A 275 6.84 -2.68 -3.17
N GLN A 276 7.46 -3.02 -2.04
CA GLN A 276 6.71 -3.35 -0.82
C GLN A 276 5.89 -2.15 -0.31
N GLN A 277 6.47 -0.95 -0.32
CA GLN A 277 5.76 0.26 0.07
C GLN A 277 4.68 0.64 -0.96
N ALA A 278 4.93 0.43 -2.25
CA ALA A 278 3.94 0.64 -3.31
C ALA A 278 2.74 -0.32 -3.17
N ALA A 279 2.97 -1.57 -2.79
CA ALA A 279 1.90 -2.53 -2.50
C ALA A 279 1.06 -2.10 -1.28
N ALA A 280 1.70 -1.54 -0.24
CA ALA A 280 0.99 -0.97 0.91
C ALA A 280 0.16 0.26 0.51
N ALA A 281 0.68 1.12 -0.37
CA ALA A 281 -0.03 2.27 -0.92
C ALA A 281 -1.24 1.85 -1.76
N ASP A 282 -1.13 0.77 -2.54
CA ASP A 282 -2.24 0.19 -3.31
C ASP A 282 -3.38 -0.27 -2.40
N LEU A 283 -3.05 -0.99 -1.33
CA LEU A 283 -4.03 -1.40 -0.32
C LEU A 283 -4.69 -0.20 0.37
N ALA A 284 -4.01 0.94 0.46
CA ALA A 284 -4.53 2.20 1.00
C ALA A 284 -5.35 3.02 -0.01
N ASP A 285 -5.60 2.49 -1.23
CA ASP A 285 -6.22 3.21 -2.34
C ASP A 285 -5.50 4.54 -2.67
N ASN A 286 -4.18 4.60 -2.44
CA ASN A 286 -3.36 5.77 -2.70
C ASN A 286 -2.53 5.58 -3.98
N ALA A 287 -3.20 5.66 -5.12
CA ALA A 287 -2.60 5.45 -6.43
C ALA A 287 -1.47 6.46 -6.74
N LEU A 288 -1.57 7.69 -6.25
CA LEU A 288 -0.55 8.72 -6.48
C LEU A 288 0.74 8.44 -5.69
N TRP A 289 0.62 7.98 -4.43
CA TRP A 289 1.78 7.57 -3.64
C TRP A 289 2.40 6.29 -4.21
N LYS A 290 1.57 5.32 -4.63
CA LYS A 290 2.01 4.13 -5.36
C LYS A 290 2.82 4.51 -6.60
N GLU A 291 2.30 5.41 -7.43
CA GLU A 291 3.00 5.88 -8.64
C GLU A 291 4.34 6.53 -8.30
N TYR A 292 4.38 7.42 -7.30
CA TYR A 292 5.62 8.07 -6.88
C TYR A 292 6.72 7.06 -6.50
N LEU A 293 6.37 6.04 -5.70
CA LEU A 293 7.30 5.00 -5.27
C LEU A 293 7.79 4.15 -6.46
N LEU A 294 6.88 3.81 -7.39
CA LEU A 294 7.21 3.01 -8.56
C LEU A 294 8.03 3.78 -9.60
N VAL A 295 7.78 5.08 -9.77
CA VAL A 295 8.63 5.95 -10.60
C VAL A 295 10.05 5.97 -10.06
N ARG A 296 10.23 6.12 -8.75
CA ARG A 296 11.55 6.04 -8.14
C ARG A 296 12.21 4.68 -8.31
N ALA A 297 11.46 3.59 -8.08
CA ALA A 297 11.98 2.24 -8.32
C ALA A 297 12.44 2.06 -9.78
N PHE A 298 11.66 2.60 -10.72
CA PHE A 298 11.97 2.56 -12.15
C PHE A 298 13.22 3.39 -12.51
N GLU A 299 13.44 4.53 -11.87
CA GLU A 299 14.66 5.34 -12.05
C GLU A 299 15.92 4.55 -11.68
N PHE A 300 15.85 3.72 -10.65
CA PHE A 300 17.01 2.95 -10.16
C PHE A 300 17.18 1.61 -10.88
N GLU A 301 16.07 0.94 -11.21
CA GLU A 301 16.08 -0.37 -11.86
C GLU A 301 15.09 -0.42 -13.04
N PRO A 302 15.37 0.31 -14.12
CA PRO A 302 14.45 0.41 -15.26
C PRO A 302 14.27 -0.91 -16.03
N ALA A 303 15.08 -1.93 -15.78
CA ALA A 303 14.96 -3.27 -16.35
C ALA A 303 14.37 -4.30 -15.37
N ASN A 304 13.90 -3.88 -14.20
CA ASN A 304 13.21 -4.77 -13.27
C ASN A 304 11.77 -5.02 -13.75
N PRO A 305 11.41 -6.26 -14.17
CA PRO A 305 10.10 -6.52 -14.75
C PRO A 305 8.95 -6.20 -13.81
N ALA A 306 9.08 -6.49 -12.51
CA ALA A 306 8.04 -6.23 -11.53
C ALA A 306 7.76 -4.72 -11.38
N VAL A 307 8.82 -3.90 -11.37
CA VAL A 307 8.69 -2.43 -11.32
C VAL A 307 7.99 -1.89 -12.57
N VAL A 308 8.42 -2.37 -13.75
CA VAL A 308 7.83 -1.94 -15.03
C VAL A 308 6.35 -2.30 -15.10
N TYR A 309 5.99 -3.53 -14.70
CA TYR A 309 4.62 -4.04 -14.72
C TYR A 309 3.71 -3.25 -13.75
N GLU A 310 4.15 -3.06 -12.51
CA GLU A 310 3.37 -2.34 -11.51
C GLU A 310 3.22 -0.85 -11.85
N LEU A 311 4.26 -0.21 -12.41
CA LEU A 311 4.17 1.18 -12.86
C LEU A 311 3.20 1.32 -14.04
N ALA A 312 3.18 0.35 -14.95
CA ALA A 312 2.22 0.31 -16.04
C ALA A 312 0.77 0.19 -15.52
N ASN A 313 0.55 -0.72 -14.55
CA ASN A 313 -0.77 -0.93 -13.94
C ASN A 313 -1.30 0.35 -13.26
N VAL A 314 -0.49 1.01 -12.43
CA VAL A 314 -0.94 2.24 -11.75
C VAL A 314 -1.19 3.37 -12.74
N ARG A 315 -0.38 3.51 -13.80
CA ARG A 315 -0.65 4.52 -14.84
C ARG A 315 -1.95 4.24 -15.60
N ARG A 316 -2.24 2.97 -15.88
CA ARG A 316 -3.51 2.57 -16.48
C ARG A 316 -4.69 2.89 -15.55
N SER A 317 -4.61 2.59 -14.27
CA SER A 317 -5.67 2.91 -13.29
C SER A 317 -5.91 4.43 -13.16
N LEU A 318 -4.87 5.25 -13.39
CA LEU A 318 -4.96 6.71 -13.45
C LEU A 318 -5.44 7.24 -14.83
N GLY A 319 -5.85 6.35 -15.75
CA GLY A 319 -6.32 6.72 -17.09
C GLY A 319 -5.22 7.12 -18.08
N ARG A 320 -3.94 6.98 -17.72
CA ARG A 320 -2.78 7.30 -18.59
C ARG A 320 -2.45 6.11 -19.49
N ASN A 321 -3.42 5.69 -20.30
CA ASN A 321 -3.34 4.46 -21.09
C ASN A 321 -2.19 4.44 -22.11
N ALA A 322 -1.80 5.60 -22.66
CA ALA A 322 -0.68 5.69 -23.61
C ALA A 322 0.65 5.38 -22.92
N GLU A 323 0.90 5.97 -21.75
CA GLU A 323 2.11 5.73 -20.97
C GLU A 323 2.16 4.29 -20.42
N ALA A 324 1.01 3.76 -20.01
CA ALA A 324 0.89 2.36 -19.59
C ALA A 324 1.23 1.39 -20.73
N LEU A 325 0.76 1.68 -21.96
CA LEU A 325 1.05 0.88 -23.14
C LEU A 325 2.56 0.80 -23.43
N GLU A 326 3.28 1.92 -23.37
CA GLU A 326 4.74 1.94 -23.57
C GLU A 326 5.47 1.07 -22.53
N LEU A 327 5.03 1.14 -21.27
CA LEU A 327 5.61 0.33 -20.20
C LEU A 327 5.27 -1.16 -20.35
N PHE A 328 4.04 -1.53 -20.70
CA PHE A 328 3.70 -2.94 -20.97
C PHE A 328 4.45 -3.49 -22.18
N GLN A 329 4.66 -2.69 -23.24
CA GLN A 329 5.52 -3.09 -24.37
C GLN A 329 6.96 -3.35 -23.92
N ARG A 330 7.50 -2.50 -23.04
CA ARG A 330 8.82 -2.71 -22.43
C ARG A 330 8.84 -3.96 -21.54
N TYR A 331 7.79 -4.19 -20.76
CA TYR A 331 7.66 -5.40 -19.94
C TYR A 331 7.72 -6.67 -20.78
N VAL A 332 6.99 -6.73 -21.89
CA VAL A 332 7.00 -7.89 -22.80
C VAL A 332 8.35 -8.08 -23.50
N GLN A 333 9.18 -7.03 -23.64
CA GLN A 333 10.57 -7.19 -24.09
C GLN A 333 11.44 -7.83 -23.02
N LEU A 334 11.18 -7.58 -21.74
CA LEU A 334 11.88 -8.18 -20.60
C LEU A 334 11.39 -9.61 -20.30
N VAL A 335 10.11 -9.88 -20.49
CA VAL A 335 9.44 -11.17 -20.24
C VAL A 335 8.58 -11.55 -21.44
N PRO A 336 9.16 -12.06 -22.53
CA PRO A 336 8.45 -12.28 -23.80
C PRO A 336 7.33 -13.32 -23.75
N ASP A 337 7.42 -14.29 -22.83
CA ASP A 337 6.50 -15.41 -22.70
C ASP A 337 5.45 -15.22 -21.61
N ASP A 338 5.18 -13.98 -21.23
CA ASP A 338 4.11 -13.66 -20.28
C ASP A 338 2.82 -13.22 -21.01
N TYR A 339 1.78 -14.07 -20.91
CA TYR A 339 0.47 -13.80 -21.50
C TYR A 339 -0.22 -12.59 -20.85
N GLN A 340 0.03 -12.33 -19.56
CA GLN A 340 -0.58 -11.20 -18.83
C GLN A 340 -0.11 -9.87 -19.43
N GLY A 341 1.17 -9.72 -19.70
CA GLY A 341 1.72 -8.53 -20.36
C GLY A 341 1.08 -8.29 -21.74
N LEU A 342 0.89 -9.35 -22.53
CA LEU A 342 0.21 -9.26 -23.82
C LEU A 342 -1.27 -8.87 -23.66
N GLY A 343 -1.96 -9.43 -22.68
CA GLY A 343 -3.34 -9.10 -22.34
C GLY A 343 -3.50 -7.62 -21.94
N GLN A 344 -2.57 -7.10 -21.11
CA GLN A 344 -2.56 -5.69 -20.70
C GLN A 344 -2.29 -4.75 -21.86
N ILE A 345 -1.39 -5.09 -22.80
CA ILE A 345 -1.20 -4.34 -24.05
C ILE A 345 -2.51 -4.28 -24.82
N GLY A 346 -3.19 -5.41 -24.97
CA GLY A 346 -4.48 -5.48 -25.66
C GLY A 346 -5.56 -4.62 -24.99
N SER A 347 -5.61 -4.65 -23.65
CA SER A 347 -6.52 -3.79 -22.88
C SER A 347 -6.23 -2.30 -23.09
N CYS A 348 -4.98 -1.86 -22.95
CA CYS A 348 -4.59 -0.46 -23.19
C CYS A 348 -4.90 0.01 -24.62
N LEU A 349 -4.64 -0.84 -25.61
CA LEU A 349 -4.98 -0.55 -27.02
C LEU A 349 -6.49 -0.43 -27.23
N GLY A 350 -7.28 -1.26 -26.52
CA GLY A 350 -8.74 -1.18 -26.51
C GLY A 350 -9.23 0.15 -25.93
N ASP A 351 -8.69 0.56 -24.79
CA ASP A 351 -8.99 1.84 -24.13
C ASP A 351 -8.60 3.05 -25.01
N LEU A 352 -7.54 2.91 -25.81
CA LEU A 352 -7.07 3.92 -26.77
C LEU A 352 -7.83 3.88 -28.11
N GLY A 353 -8.82 3.00 -28.29
CA GLY A 353 -9.59 2.86 -29.53
C GLY A 353 -8.86 2.16 -30.68
N ARG A 354 -7.67 1.59 -30.44
CA ARG A 354 -6.86 0.85 -31.41
C ARG A 354 -7.29 -0.61 -31.49
N TYR A 355 -8.59 -0.84 -31.77
CA TYR A 355 -9.24 -2.14 -31.62
C TYR A 355 -8.64 -3.27 -32.47
N GLY A 356 -8.15 -2.97 -33.69
CA GLY A 356 -7.52 -3.98 -34.55
C GLY A 356 -6.23 -4.55 -34.00
N GLU A 357 -5.41 -3.69 -33.41
CA GLU A 357 -4.17 -4.08 -32.76
C GLU A 357 -4.47 -4.79 -31.44
N ALA A 358 -5.41 -4.26 -30.65
CA ALA A 358 -5.88 -4.87 -29.40
C ALA A 358 -6.28 -6.34 -29.62
N GLU A 359 -7.13 -6.62 -30.64
CA GLU A 359 -7.55 -7.99 -30.96
C GLU A 359 -6.36 -8.90 -31.26
N SER A 360 -5.35 -8.42 -31.97
CA SER A 360 -4.16 -9.20 -32.30
C SER A 360 -3.39 -9.63 -31.05
N TYR A 361 -3.17 -8.70 -30.11
CA TYR A 361 -2.47 -8.98 -28.86
C TYR A 361 -3.28 -9.91 -27.95
N LEU A 362 -4.58 -9.67 -27.79
CA LEU A 362 -5.46 -10.50 -26.96
C LEU A 362 -5.55 -11.94 -27.48
N ARG A 363 -5.70 -12.13 -28.81
CA ARG A 363 -5.66 -13.47 -29.41
C ARG A 363 -4.30 -14.16 -29.26
N ARG A 364 -3.21 -13.38 -29.24
CA ARG A 364 -1.87 -13.91 -28.95
C ARG A 364 -1.78 -14.38 -27.50
N ALA A 365 -2.29 -13.62 -26.54
CA ALA A 365 -2.33 -14.00 -25.13
C ALA A 365 -3.16 -15.27 -24.93
N LEU A 366 -4.35 -15.37 -25.54
CA LEU A 366 -5.23 -16.55 -25.46
C LEU A 366 -4.65 -17.83 -26.09
N ARG A 367 -3.73 -17.70 -27.05
CA ARG A 367 -3.00 -18.88 -27.54
C ARG A 367 -2.02 -19.47 -26.52
N MET A 368 -1.60 -18.68 -25.55
CA MET A 368 -0.70 -19.10 -24.48
C MET A 368 -1.47 -19.64 -23.28
N VAL A 369 -2.48 -18.89 -22.83
CA VAL A 369 -3.30 -19.22 -21.66
C VAL A 369 -4.76 -18.82 -21.94
N ASP A 370 -5.66 -19.74 -21.70
CA ASP A 370 -7.10 -19.56 -21.80
C ASP A 370 -7.63 -18.90 -20.51
N ASP A 371 -7.58 -17.56 -20.48
CA ASP A 371 -7.79 -16.74 -19.32
C ASP A 371 -9.06 -15.88 -19.40
N ALA A 372 -9.85 -15.86 -18.30
CA ALA A 372 -11.12 -15.14 -18.22
C ALA A 372 -11.00 -13.64 -18.53
N THR A 373 -10.00 -12.99 -17.95
CA THR A 373 -9.80 -11.54 -18.14
C THR A 373 -9.44 -11.20 -19.57
N THR A 374 -8.64 -12.03 -20.23
CA THR A 374 -8.25 -11.83 -21.63
C THR A 374 -9.44 -12.05 -22.58
N HIS A 375 -10.30 -13.07 -22.33
CA HIS A 375 -11.56 -13.25 -23.05
C HIS A 375 -12.50 -12.05 -22.87
N TYR A 376 -12.64 -11.54 -21.64
CA TYR A 376 -13.41 -10.32 -21.36
C TYR A 376 -12.92 -9.12 -22.19
N HIS A 377 -11.61 -8.86 -22.21
CA HIS A 377 -11.05 -7.75 -23.00
C HIS A 377 -11.25 -7.97 -24.52
N LEU A 378 -11.14 -9.20 -25.00
CA LEU A 378 -11.40 -9.50 -26.41
C LEU A 378 -12.88 -9.28 -26.74
N GLY A 379 -13.81 -9.72 -25.90
CA GLY A 379 -15.23 -9.45 -26.02
C GLY A 379 -15.53 -7.95 -26.09
N PHE A 380 -14.91 -7.16 -25.21
CA PHE A 380 -15.02 -5.69 -25.23
C PHE A 380 -14.55 -5.09 -26.56
N VAL A 381 -13.37 -5.49 -27.03
CA VAL A 381 -12.82 -5.02 -28.31
C VAL A 381 -13.73 -5.40 -29.50
N LEU A 382 -14.27 -6.63 -29.51
CA LEU A 382 -15.19 -7.11 -30.53
C LEU A 382 -16.51 -6.33 -30.52
N THR A 383 -17.06 -6.03 -29.33
CA THR A 383 -18.23 -5.15 -29.15
C THR A 383 -17.98 -3.79 -29.79
N ARG A 384 -16.84 -3.16 -29.52
CA ARG A 384 -16.46 -1.85 -30.08
C ARG A 384 -16.25 -1.87 -31.60
N ARG A 385 -15.98 -3.04 -32.16
CA ARG A 385 -15.89 -3.27 -33.60
C ARG A 385 -17.23 -3.65 -34.27
N GLY A 386 -18.32 -3.74 -33.50
CA GLY A 386 -19.64 -4.13 -33.98
C GLY A 386 -19.78 -5.65 -34.26
N ARG A 387 -18.82 -6.47 -33.86
CA ARG A 387 -18.83 -7.94 -34.02
C ARG A 387 -19.52 -8.59 -32.81
N LEU A 388 -20.82 -8.23 -32.64
CA LEU A 388 -21.56 -8.55 -31.40
C LEU A 388 -21.69 -10.06 -31.14
N ALA A 389 -21.91 -10.88 -32.16
CA ALA A 389 -22.04 -12.34 -32.00
C ALA A 389 -20.74 -12.97 -31.44
N GLU A 390 -19.60 -12.57 -32.01
CA GLU A 390 -18.29 -13.05 -31.53
C GLU A 390 -17.96 -12.51 -30.15
N ALA A 391 -18.36 -11.25 -29.85
CA ALA A 391 -18.20 -10.70 -28.51
C ALA A 391 -18.98 -11.51 -27.46
N VAL A 392 -20.20 -11.92 -27.78
CA VAL A 392 -21.01 -12.80 -26.92
C VAL A 392 -20.27 -14.10 -26.62
N GLU A 393 -19.72 -14.76 -27.65
CA GLU A 393 -18.93 -16.00 -27.45
C GLU A 393 -17.73 -15.78 -26.51
N GLU A 394 -17.02 -14.68 -26.69
CA GLU A 394 -15.85 -14.39 -25.84
C GLU A 394 -16.25 -14.06 -24.41
N TYR A 395 -17.35 -13.34 -24.16
CA TYR A 395 -17.87 -13.12 -22.81
C TYR A 395 -18.36 -14.43 -22.17
N GLU A 396 -18.98 -15.34 -22.93
CA GLU A 396 -19.38 -16.66 -22.43
C GLU A 396 -18.15 -17.46 -22.00
N ARG A 397 -17.08 -17.46 -22.82
CA ARG A 397 -15.81 -18.12 -22.42
C ARG A 397 -15.21 -17.49 -21.17
N ALA A 398 -15.25 -16.16 -21.06
CA ALA A 398 -14.81 -15.50 -19.81
C ALA A 398 -15.60 -16.02 -18.60
N LEU A 399 -16.93 -16.19 -18.73
CA LEU A 399 -17.80 -16.66 -17.65
C LEU A 399 -17.69 -18.17 -17.38
N GLU A 400 -17.25 -18.97 -18.35
CA GLU A 400 -16.89 -20.38 -18.14
C GLU A 400 -15.66 -20.54 -17.26
N ARG A 401 -14.69 -19.60 -17.37
CA ARG A 401 -13.46 -19.57 -16.57
C ARG A 401 -13.64 -18.89 -15.21
N ASP A 402 -14.42 -17.81 -15.18
CA ASP A 402 -14.79 -17.08 -13.96
C ASP A 402 -16.30 -16.76 -13.96
N PRO A 403 -17.13 -17.64 -13.38
CA PRO A 403 -18.58 -17.40 -13.28
C PRO A 403 -18.96 -16.16 -12.45
N SER A 404 -18.02 -15.62 -11.67
CA SER A 404 -18.24 -14.43 -10.83
C SER A 404 -17.87 -13.11 -11.51
N HIS A 405 -17.39 -13.14 -12.76
CA HIS A 405 -16.92 -11.96 -13.48
C HIS A 405 -18.08 -11.01 -13.88
N VAL A 406 -18.44 -10.10 -12.96
CA VAL A 406 -19.58 -9.17 -13.08
C VAL A 406 -19.53 -8.36 -14.38
N ASN A 407 -18.37 -7.80 -14.74
CA ASN A 407 -18.25 -6.95 -15.93
C ASN A 407 -18.46 -7.75 -17.24
N ALA A 408 -17.95 -8.98 -17.31
CA ALA A 408 -18.19 -9.83 -18.47
C ALA A 408 -19.69 -10.14 -18.63
N ARG A 409 -20.36 -10.46 -17.53
CA ARG A 409 -21.80 -10.77 -17.51
C ARG A 409 -22.65 -9.56 -17.85
N THR A 410 -22.28 -8.38 -17.36
CA THR A 410 -22.96 -7.13 -17.71
C THR A 410 -22.83 -6.80 -19.19
N ASN A 411 -21.61 -6.88 -19.76
CA ASN A 411 -21.38 -6.60 -21.17
C ASN A 411 -22.02 -7.67 -22.08
N LEU A 412 -22.02 -8.93 -21.67
CA LEU A 412 -22.78 -9.99 -22.32
C LEU A 412 -24.26 -9.62 -22.42
N ALA A 413 -24.87 -9.23 -21.29
CA ALA A 413 -26.29 -8.87 -21.29
C ALA A 413 -26.59 -7.67 -22.21
N VAL A 414 -25.75 -6.64 -22.22
CA VAL A 414 -25.91 -5.50 -23.13
C VAL A 414 -25.84 -5.94 -24.59
N ASN A 415 -24.85 -6.75 -24.97
CA ASN A 415 -24.73 -7.24 -26.36
C ASN A 415 -25.90 -8.16 -26.76
N LEU A 416 -26.44 -8.93 -25.81
CA LEU A 416 -27.64 -9.75 -26.06
C LEU A 416 -28.88 -8.89 -26.35
N VAL A 417 -29.02 -7.73 -25.69
CA VAL A 417 -30.09 -6.77 -25.99
C VAL A 417 -29.96 -6.28 -27.44
N ASP A 418 -28.75 -5.86 -27.83
CA ASP A 418 -28.48 -5.38 -29.19
C ASP A 418 -28.73 -6.45 -30.28
N LEU A 419 -28.60 -7.73 -29.89
CA LEU A 419 -28.93 -8.90 -30.76
C LEU A 419 -30.41 -9.33 -30.63
N GLY A 420 -31.27 -8.60 -29.93
CA GLY A 420 -32.69 -8.92 -29.77
C GLY A 420 -32.98 -10.06 -28.77
N GLN A 421 -31.97 -10.57 -28.03
CA GLN A 421 -32.11 -11.69 -27.10
C GLN A 421 -32.42 -11.20 -25.67
N VAL A 422 -33.44 -10.34 -25.53
CA VAL A 422 -33.73 -9.63 -24.27
C VAL A 422 -34.02 -10.56 -23.09
N ASP A 423 -34.69 -11.70 -23.35
CA ASP A 423 -34.99 -12.67 -22.27
C ASP A 423 -33.71 -13.27 -21.67
N ARG A 424 -32.73 -13.53 -22.51
CA ARG A 424 -31.44 -14.03 -22.09
C ARG A 424 -30.65 -12.95 -21.36
N ALA A 425 -30.68 -11.73 -21.88
CA ALA A 425 -30.02 -10.57 -21.24
C ALA A 425 -30.55 -10.32 -19.81
N ALA A 426 -31.87 -10.37 -19.63
CA ALA A 426 -32.50 -10.20 -18.32
C ALA A 426 -32.05 -11.27 -17.31
N ARG A 427 -31.92 -12.54 -17.76
CA ARG A 427 -31.39 -13.61 -16.90
C ARG A 427 -29.94 -13.35 -16.48
N GLU A 428 -29.09 -12.92 -17.42
CA GLU A 428 -27.68 -12.59 -17.06
C GLU A 428 -27.60 -11.40 -16.11
N MET A 429 -28.45 -10.38 -16.30
CA MET A 429 -28.48 -9.24 -15.38
C MET A 429 -29.02 -9.60 -14.00
N THR A 430 -29.99 -10.51 -13.90
CA THR A 430 -30.43 -11.07 -12.60
C THR A 430 -29.26 -11.76 -11.88
N ARG A 431 -28.44 -12.53 -12.60
CA ARG A 431 -27.24 -13.15 -12.01
C ARG A 431 -26.18 -12.12 -11.56
N VAL A 432 -26.08 -10.96 -12.23
CA VAL A 432 -25.25 -9.85 -11.74
C VAL A 432 -25.75 -9.41 -10.36
N LEU A 433 -27.05 -9.26 -10.19
CA LEU A 433 -27.65 -8.84 -8.92
C LEU A 433 -27.62 -9.92 -7.83
N GLU A 434 -27.56 -11.20 -8.19
CA GLU A 434 -27.28 -12.29 -7.23
C GLU A 434 -25.86 -12.19 -6.65
N ILE A 435 -24.89 -11.74 -7.46
CA ILE A 435 -23.48 -11.56 -7.05
C ILE A 435 -23.31 -10.22 -6.30
N ASP A 436 -23.87 -9.15 -6.86
CA ASP A 436 -23.76 -7.77 -6.35
C ASP A 436 -25.16 -7.12 -6.25
N PRO A 437 -25.90 -7.36 -5.17
CA PRO A 437 -27.24 -6.78 -4.96
C PRO A 437 -27.24 -5.25 -4.80
N GLY A 438 -26.09 -4.62 -4.60
CA GLY A 438 -25.94 -3.17 -4.47
C GLY A 438 -25.66 -2.45 -5.78
N ASN A 439 -25.68 -3.12 -6.91
CA ASN A 439 -25.30 -2.56 -8.20
C ASN A 439 -26.44 -1.76 -8.83
N ALA A 440 -26.46 -0.45 -8.58
CA ALA A 440 -27.48 0.47 -9.11
C ALA A 440 -27.60 0.44 -10.66
N SER A 441 -26.45 0.31 -11.35
CA SER A 441 -26.46 0.21 -12.81
C SER A 441 -27.07 -1.10 -13.31
N ALA A 442 -26.84 -2.21 -12.61
CA ALA A 442 -27.46 -3.50 -12.94
C ALA A 442 -28.99 -3.47 -12.74
N HIS A 443 -29.46 -2.88 -11.64
CA HIS A 443 -30.89 -2.63 -11.44
C HIS A 443 -31.51 -1.78 -12.57
N THR A 444 -30.81 -0.71 -12.97
CA THR A 444 -31.26 0.13 -14.11
C THR A 444 -31.36 -0.68 -15.41
N ASN A 445 -30.35 -1.46 -15.72
CA ASN A 445 -30.31 -2.28 -16.94
C ASN A 445 -31.41 -3.38 -16.92
N LEU A 446 -31.58 -4.06 -15.78
CA LEU A 446 -32.63 -5.06 -15.61
C LEU A 446 -34.02 -4.41 -15.74
N GLY A 447 -34.22 -3.25 -15.13
CA GLY A 447 -35.46 -2.48 -15.25
C GLY A 447 -35.82 -2.18 -16.72
N ALA A 448 -34.84 -1.73 -17.52
CA ALA A 448 -35.04 -1.46 -18.96
C ALA A 448 -35.41 -2.75 -19.72
N MET A 449 -34.74 -3.86 -19.43
CA MET A 449 -35.04 -5.16 -20.06
C MET A 449 -36.44 -5.67 -19.71
N LEU A 450 -36.88 -5.53 -18.45
CA LEU A 450 -38.21 -5.90 -18.00
C LEU A 450 -39.30 -5.04 -18.64
N VAL A 451 -39.09 -3.75 -18.77
CA VAL A 451 -40.00 -2.85 -19.49
C VAL A 451 -40.12 -3.27 -20.96
N HIS A 452 -39.02 -3.58 -21.60
CA HIS A 452 -39.02 -4.09 -22.97
C HIS A 452 -39.80 -5.42 -23.14
N GLN A 453 -39.81 -6.26 -22.11
CA GLN A 453 -40.61 -7.49 -22.04
C GLN A 453 -42.10 -7.26 -21.70
N GLY A 454 -42.53 -6.00 -21.53
CA GLY A 454 -43.87 -5.64 -21.10
C GLY A 454 -44.15 -5.82 -19.57
N GLN A 455 -43.14 -6.11 -18.79
CA GLN A 455 -43.24 -6.28 -17.33
C GLN A 455 -43.04 -4.93 -16.60
N ILE A 456 -43.93 -3.99 -16.91
CA ILE A 456 -43.75 -2.56 -16.57
C ILE A 456 -43.60 -2.35 -15.06
N GLU A 457 -44.43 -2.98 -14.22
CA GLU A 457 -44.44 -2.80 -12.76
C GLU A 457 -43.10 -3.30 -12.14
N ARG A 458 -42.61 -4.44 -12.64
CA ARG A 458 -41.32 -4.98 -12.19
C ARG A 458 -40.18 -4.07 -12.63
N GLY A 459 -40.20 -3.56 -13.86
CA GLY A 459 -39.22 -2.60 -14.37
C GLY A 459 -39.18 -1.32 -13.52
N ILE A 460 -40.34 -0.79 -13.13
CA ILE A 460 -40.43 0.37 -12.25
C ILE A 460 -39.81 0.07 -10.86
N ALA A 461 -40.05 -1.11 -10.30
CA ALA A 461 -39.45 -1.52 -9.02
C ALA A 461 -37.92 -1.54 -9.09
N GLU A 462 -37.34 -2.08 -10.18
CA GLU A 462 -35.90 -2.09 -10.39
C GLU A 462 -35.32 -0.68 -10.54
N PHE A 463 -35.96 0.23 -11.26
CA PHE A 463 -35.52 1.62 -11.36
C PHE A 463 -35.59 2.36 -10.01
N GLN A 464 -36.62 2.10 -9.20
CA GLN A 464 -36.73 2.67 -7.85
C GLN A 464 -35.61 2.16 -6.94
N GLU A 465 -35.28 0.87 -7.01
CA GLU A 465 -34.18 0.30 -6.25
C GLU A 465 -32.83 0.88 -6.71
N ALA A 466 -32.62 1.07 -8.03
CA ALA A 466 -31.45 1.75 -8.55
C ALA A 466 -31.27 3.16 -7.95
N LEU A 467 -32.37 3.94 -7.87
CA LEU A 467 -32.34 5.29 -7.27
C LEU A 467 -32.21 5.29 -5.74
N ARG A 468 -32.67 4.25 -5.08
CA ARG A 468 -32.44 4.06 -3.64
C ARG A 468 -30.97 3.81 -3.34
N LEU A 469 -30.29 3.07 -4.20
CA LEU A 469 -28.85 2.75 -4.10
C LEU A 469 -27.98 3.93 -4.53
N ASP A 470 -28.32 4.55 -5.65
CA ASP A 470 -27.66 5.73 -6.20
C ASP A 470 -28.69 6.78 -6.66
N PRO A 471 -28.98 7.79 -5.85
CA PRO A 471 -29.93 8.85 -6.20
C PRO A 471 -29.56 9.66 -7.47
N GLN A 472 -28.32 9.56 -7.94
CA GLN A 472 -27.85 10.26 -9.14
C GLN A 472 -27.91 9.40 -10.41
N GLN A 473 -28.53 8.25 -10.39
CA GLN A 473 -28.67 7.34 -11.52
C GLN A 473 -29.62 7.94 -12.60
N VAL A 474 -29.05 8.76 -13.48
CA VAL A 474 -29.79 9.56 -14.47
C VAL A 474 -30.67 8.70 -15.39
N GLN A 475 -30.19 7.53 -15.84
CA GLN A 475 -30.94 6.63 -16.71
C GLN A 475 -32.20 6.08 -16.03
N ALA A 476 -32.14 5.76 -14.76
CA ALA A 476 -33.31 5.31 -13.99
C ALA A 476 -34.32 6.45 -13.79
N GLN A 477 -33.85 7.68 -13.53
CA GLN A 477 -34.72 8.86 -13.44
C GLN A 477 -35.47 9.11 -14.76
N ILE A 478 -34.75 9.12 -15.90
CA ILE A 478 -35.35 9.31 -17.23
C ILE A 478 -36.36 8.20 -17.54
N ALA A 479 -36.04 6.95 -17.23
CA ALA A 479 -36.92 5.82 -17.45
C ALA A 479 -38.23 5.93 -16.65
N LEU A 480 -38.17 6.29 -15.37
CA LEU A 480 -39.36 6.51 -14.53
C LEU A 480 -40.19 7.67 -15.05
N GLN A 481 -39.60 8.80 -15.40
CA GLN A 481 -40.33 9.94 -16.00
C GLN A 481 -41.06 9.54 -17.30
N ALA A 482 -40.39 8.76 -18.17
CA ALA A 482 -41.00 8.27 -19.40
C ALA A 482 -42.21 7.34 -19.16
N LEU A 483 -42.22 6.65 -18.00
CA LEU A 483 -43.31 5.78 -17.55
C LEU A 483 -44.38 6.54 -16.73
N GLY A 484 -44.24 7.86 -16.53
CA GLY A 484 -45.17 8.70 -15.78
C GLY A 484 -45.09 8.49 -14.26
N LYS A 485 -43.95 8.16 -13.74
CA LYS A 485 -43.69 7.85 -12.33
C LYS A 485 -42.61 8.78 -11.71
#